data_0db5f53742951155a991ca3aa5c36ab3
#
_entry.id   0db5f53742951155a991ca3aa5c36ab3
#
_cell.length_a   1.000
_cell.length_b   1.000
_cell.length_c   1.000
_cell.angle_alpha   90.00
_cell.angle_beta   90.00
_cell.angle_gamma   90.00
#
_symmetry.space_group_name_H-M   'P 1'
#
loop_
_entity.id
_entity.type
_entity.pdbx_description
1 polymer ?
#
loop_
_entity_poly.entity_id
_entity_poly.type
_entity_poly.pdbx_seq_one_letter_code
_entity_poly.pdbx_strand_id
1 'polypeptide(L)' 'MPTEKFDYSKAVAELDQIAAKVENPETSLDDIGTLVKRSKELIAQCRQYLRSVRESIEDAETD' A
#
# COMPACT_ATOMS: atom_id res chain seq x y z
N MET A 1 -21.29 -9.35 1.59
CA MET A 1 -20.42 -8.78 0.60
C MET A 1 -18.98 -8.80 1.04
N PRO A 2 -18.19 -9.50 0.34
CA PRO A 2 -16.80 -9.60 0.73
C PRO A 2 -16.10 -8.27 0.50
N THR A 3 -15.78 -7.65 1.56
CA THR A 3 -15.07 -6.40 1.49
C THR A 3 -13.62 -6.56 1.89
N GLU A 4 -13.26 -7.79 2.13
CA GLU A 4 -11.89 -8.07 2.55
C GLU A 4 -10.91 -7.99 1.42
N LYS A 5 -11.43 -7.91 0.21
CA LYS A 5 -10.54 -7.84 -0.92
C LYS A 5 -9.73 -6.56 -0.85
N PHE A 6 -8.43 -6.71 -0.84
CA PHE A 6 -7.53 -5.58 -0.79
C PHE A 6 -7.67 -4.75 -2.05
N ASP A 7 -7.81 -3.44 -1.90
CA ASP A 7 -7.93 -2.54 -3.04
C ASP A 7 -6.58 -1.87 -3.29
N TYR A 8 -5.87 -2.37 -4.27
CA TYR A 8 -4.54 -1.89 -4.58
C TYR A 8 -4.56 -0.42 -5.01
N SER A 9 -5.53 -0.04 -5.82
CA SER A 9 -5.62 1.34 -6.30
C SER A 9 -5.81 2.31 -5.15
N LYS A 10 -6.64 1.95 -4.19
CA LYS A 10 -6.85 2.81 -3.04
C LYS A 10 -5.60 2.89 -2.17
N ALA A 11 -4.90 1.77 -2.05
CA ALA A 11 -3.67 1.76 -1.26
C ALA A 11 -2.63 2.69 -1.89
N VAL A 12 -2.49 2.64 -3.20
CA VAL A 12 -1.54 3.51 -3.89
C VAL A 12 -1.95 4.97 -3.74
N ALA A 13 -3.25 5.26 -3.84
CA ALA A 13 -3.73 6.62 -3.66
C ALA A 13 -3.42 7.12 -2.25
N GLU A 14 -3.60 6.26 -1.26
CA GLU A 14 -3.29 6.66 0.11
C GLU A 14 -1.80 6.90 0.29
N LEU A 15 -0.96 6.07 -0.34
CA LEU A 15 0.49 6.28 -0.28
C LEU A 15 0.88 7.62 -0.91
N ASP A 16 0.22 7.99 -2.01
CA ASP A 16 0.48 9.29 -2.63
C ASP A 16 0.13 10.42 -1.67
N GLN A 17 -0.99 10.31 -0.98
CA GLN A 17 -1.38 11.33 -0.01
C GLN A 17 -0.40 11.40 1.15
N ILE A 18 0.08 10.26 1.60
CA ILE A 18 1.06 10.24 2.67
C ILE A 18 2.34 10.92 2.24
N ALA A 19 2.79 10.63 1.02
CA ALA A 19 4.01 11.25 0.50
C ALA A 19 3.86 12.77 0.45
N ALA A 20 2.71 13.26 0.00
CA ALA A 20 2.47 14.69 -0.05
C ALA A 20 2.53 15.32 1.33
N LYS A 21 1.95 14.64 2.32
CA LYS A 21 1.96 15.17 3.68
C LYS A 21 3.34 15.17 4.28
N VAL A 22 4.12 14.14 4.00
CA VAL A 22 5.49 14.07 4.52
C VAL A 22 6.35 15.18 3.93
N GLU A 23 6.10 15.54 2.68
CA GLU A 23 6.85 16.60 2.03
C GLU A 23 6.42 17.99 2.47
N ASN A 24 5.29 18.10 3.14
CA ASN A 24 4.78 19.39 3.59
C ASN A 24 5.60 19.86 4.79
N PRO A 25 6.26 21.02 4.70
CA PRO A 25 7.11 21.49 5.79
C PRO A 25 6.36 21.80 7.08
N GLU A 26 5.04 21.92 7.01
CA GLU A 26 4.26 22.22 8.19
C GLU A 26 3.83 20.96 8.95
N THR A 27 4.08 19.79 8.40
CA THR A 27 3.74 18.55 9.06
C THR A 27 4.68 18.33 10.24
N SER A 28 4.12 17.99 11.40
CA SER A 28 4.92 17.79 12.61
C SER A 28 5.67 16.47 12.54
N LEU A 29 6.73 16.38 13.35
CA LEU A 29 7.51 15.14 13.42
C LEU A 29 6.67 13.97 13.90
N ASP A 30 5.77 14.21 14.85
CA ASP A 30 4.90 13.17 15.35
C ASP A 30 4.00 12.65 14.23
N ASP A 31 3.46 13.57 13.44
CA ASP A 31 2.62 13.17 12.32
C ASP A 31 3.40 12.40 11.27
N ILE A 32 4.63 12.81 11.02
CA ILE A 32 5.48 12.10 10.07
C ILE A 32 5.72 10.68 10.54
N GLY A 33 5.96 10.48 11.82
CA GLY A 33 6.15 9.14 12.37
C GLY A 33 4.94 8.26 12.14
N THR A 34 3.75 8.81 12.39
CA THR A 34 2.52 8.07 12.18
C THR A 34 2.32 7.74 10.71
N LEU A 35 2.61 8.71 9.84
CA LEU A 35 2.46 8.50 8.41
C LEU A 35 3.42 7.45 7.88
N VAL A 36 4.66 7.46 8.37
CA VAL A 36 5.64 6.45 7.97
C VAL A 36 5.19 5.07 8.39
N LYS A 37 4.66 4.95 9.60
CA LYS A 37 4.17 3.67 10.09
C LYS A 37 3.04 3.17 9.20
N ARG A 38 2.10 4.05 8.85
CA ARG A 38 1.00 3.67 7.98
C ARG A 38 1.49 3.28 6.60
N SER A 39 2.46 4.01 6.06
CA SER A 39 2.98 3.71 4.73
C SER A 39 3.64 2.34 4.71
N LYS A 40 4.33 1.96 5.78
CA LYS A 40 4.94 0.63 5.84
C LYS A 40 3.88 -0.46 5.79
N GLU A 41 2.75 -0.25 6.47
CA GLU A 41 1.66 -1.21 6.43
C GLU A 41 1.10 -1.35 5.02
N LEU A 42 0.89 -0.20 4.36
CA LEU A 42 0.36 -0.21 3.01
C LEU A 42 1.33 -0.88 2.03
N ILE A 43 2.61 -0.60 2.17
CA ILE A 43 3.61 -1.20 1.31
C ILE A 43 3.63 -2.71 1.48
N ALA A 44 3.54 -3.18 2.73
CA ALA A 44 3.52 -4.61 2.98
C ALA A 44 2.31 -5.27 2.33
N GLN A 45 1.14 -4.62 2.44
CA GLN A 45 -0.07 -5.15 1.83
C GLN A 45 0.03 -5.16 0.31
N CYS A 46 0.61 -4.10 -0.27
CA CYS A 46 0.79 -4.04 -1.71
C CYS A 46 1.72 -5.14 -2.20
N ARG A 47 2.81 -5.38 -1.47
CA ARG A 47 3.75 -6.44 -1.85
C ARG A 47 3.07 -7.80 -1.81
N GLN A 48 2.28 -8.03 -0.78
CA GLN A 48 1.59 -9.30 -0.65
C GLN A 48 0.58 -9.48 -1.76
N TYR A 49 -0.13 -8.42 -2.09
CA TYR A 49 -1.09 -8.46 -3.17
C TYR A 49 -0.43 -8.78 -4.50
N LEU A 50 0.66 -8.10 -4.81
CA LEU A 50 1.37 -8.31 -6.06
C LEU A 50 1.95 -9.72 -6.13
N ARG A 51 2.41 -10.23 -5.01
CA ARG A 51 2.91 -11.60 -4.96
C ARG A 51 1.81 -12.59 -5.29
N SER A 52 0.61 -12.38 -4.73
CA SER A 52 -0.51 -13.25 -5.01
C SER A 52 -0.90 -13.23 -6.47
N VAL A 53 -0.93 -12.05 -7.06
CA VAL A 53 -1.25 -11.92 -8.47
C VAL A 53 -0.21 -12.63 -9.32
N ARG A 54 1.05 -12.45 -8.97
CA ARG A 54 2.14 -13.08 -9.69
C ARG A 54 2.04 -14.59 -9.63
N GLU A 55 1.75 -15.13 -8.46
CA GLU A 55 1.63 -16.57 -8.29
C GLU A 55 0.46 -17.12 -9.09
N SER A 56 -0.64 -16.37 -9.15
CA SER A 56 -1.78 -16.80 -9.94
C SER A 56 -1.42 -16.87 -11.42
N ILE A 57 -0.67 -15.89 -11.91
CA ILE A 57 -0.27 -15.86 -13.30
C ILE A 57 0.69 -17.01 -13.59
N GLU A 58 1.62 -17.26 -12.70
CA GLU A 58 2.59 -18.35 -12.90
C GLU A 58 1.89 -19.71 -12.90
N ASP A 59 0.91 -19.88 -12.02
CA ASP A 59 0.15 -21.11 -12.01
C ASP A 59 -0.58 -21.33 -13.34
N ALA A 60 -1.13 -20.27 -13.89
CA ALA A 60 -1.84 -20.37 -15.16
C ALA A 60 -0.90 -20.71 -16.29
N GLU A 61 0.34 -20.28 -16.21
CA GLU A 61 1.32 -20.52 -17.27
C GLU A 61 1.94 -21.89 -17.21
N THR A 62 1.94 -22.52 -16.05
CA THR A 62 2.56 -23.82 -15.93
C THR A 62 1.72 -24.94 -16.52
N ASP A 63 0.53 -24.63 -16.90
CA ASP A 63 -0.30 -25.61 -17.60
C ASP A 63 -0.02 -25.59 -19.08
#